data_403791dc5aa0b4d46b942e194fc9820f
#
_entry.id   403791dc5aa0b4d46b942e194fc9820f
#
_cell.length_a   1.000
_cell.length_b   1.000
_cell.length_c   1.000
_cell.angle_alpha   90.00
_cell.angle_beta   90.00
_cell.angle_gamma   90.00
#
_symmetry.space_group_name_H-M   'P 1'
#
loop_
_entity.id
_entity.type
_entity.pdbx_description
1 polymer ?
#
loop_
_entity_poly.entity_id
_entity_poly.type
_entity_poly.pdbx_seq_one_letter_code
_entity_poly.pdbx_strand_id
1 'polypeptide(L)'
;MTLFEQVKECVTARQAAEHYGIKVKRNGMACCPFHKDRHPSMKADKIYHCFACGVGGDAIDFTARLFGLSQYEAAKKLVEDFGLDIKVGNRSKYERTPRNRAPLKQKQSKVVMIREKLEQWLRHATDVLIRYLKWIQFWKEFYRPEPDEEWHELFTEALANERKI
;
A
#
# COMPACT_ATOMS: atom_id res chain seq x y z
N MET A 1 -3.40 2.45 29.78
CA MET A 1 -4.00 2.08 28.48
C MET A 1 -2.97 1.30 27.67
N THR A 2 -3.37 0.17 27.15
CA THR A 2 -2.49 -0.64 26.26
C THR A 2 -2.44 -0.03 24.87
N LEU A 3 -1.40 -0.36 24.06
CA LEU A 3 -1.31 0.04 22.67
C LEU A 3 -2.61 -0.25 21.89
N PHE A 4 -3.18 -1.44 22.11
CA PHE A 4 -4.40 -1.87 21.44
C PHE A 4 -5.61 -1.01 21.77
N GLU A 5 -5.80 -0.63 23.04
CA GLU A 5 -6.87 0.25 23.46
C GLU A 5 -6.75 1.63 22.83
N GLN A 6 -5.56 2.21 22.86
CA GLN A 6 -5.29 3.52 22.28
C GLN A 6 -5.57 3.54 20.77
N VAL A 7 -5.12 2.53 20.04
CA VAL A 7 -5.36 2.42 18.59
C VAL A 7 -6.84 2.26 18.28
N LYS A 8 -7.59 1.44 19.06
CA LYS A 8 -9.04 1.23 18.88
C LYS A 8 -9.88 2.49 19.15
N GLU A 9 -9.41 3.37 20.02
CA GLU A 9 -10.08 4.65 20.27
C GLU A 9 -9.82 5.66 19.15
N CYS A 10 -8.62 5.63 18.55
CA CYS A 10 -8.22 6.59 17.54
C CYS A 10 -8.66 6.19 16.12
N VAL A 11 -8.70 4.90 15.78
CA VAL A 11 -8.93 4.43 14.42
C VAL A 11 -10.10 3.45 14.36
N THR A 12 -11.10 3.78 13.57
CA THR A 12 -12.24 2.91 13.29
C THR A 12 -11.93 1.95 12.13
N ALA A 13 -12.65 0.83 12.06
CA ALA A 13 -12.51 -0.12 10.95
C ALA A 13 -12.87 0.52 9.59
N ARG A 14 -13.78 1.50 9.58
CA ARG A 14 -14.11 2.29 8.40
C ARG A 14 -12.93 3.12 7.92
N GLN A 15 -12.30 3.87 8.81
CA GLN A 15 -11.13 4.68 8.47
C GLN A 15 -9.98 3.81 7.95
N ALA A 16 -9.71 2.67 8.61
CA ALA A 16 -8.71 1.73 8.13
C ALA A 16 -9.05 1.18 6.73
N ALA A 17 -10.31 0.80 6.47
CA ALA A 17 -10.73 0.33 5.16
C ALA A 17 -10.57 1.41 4.07
N GLU A 18 -11.00 2.64 4.32
CA GLU A 18 -10.88 3.77 3.39
C GLU A 18 -9.42 4.13 3.15
N HIS A 19 -8.59 4.16 4.19
CA HIS A 19 -7.15 4.43 4.09
C HIS A 19 -6.43 3.40 3.20
N TYR A 20 -6.81 2.13 3.30
CA TYR A 20 -6.25 1.06 2.47
C TYR A 20 -6.97 0.87 1.13
N GLY A 21 -7.72 1.87 0.67
CA GLY A 21 -8.28 1.95 -0.69
C GLY A 21 -9.57 1.16 -0.89
N ILE A 22 -10.26 0.74 0.16
CA ILE A 22 -11.56 0.09 0.07
C ILE A 22 -12.65 1.16 0.10
N LYS A 23 -13.44 1.25 -0.97
CA LYS A 23 -14.53 2.22 -1.06
C LYS A 23 -15.68 1.84 -0.15
N VAL A 24 -15.85 2.58 0.93
CA VAL A 24 -16.98 2.43 1.85
C VAL A 24 -18.08 3.42 1.44
N LYS A 25 -19.28 2.92 1.17
CA LYS A 25 -20.44 3.75 0.82
C LYS A 25 -20.89 4.57 2.04
N ARG A 26 -21.72 5.59 1.79
CA ARG A 26 -22.25 6.46 2.86
C ARG A 26 -22.98 5.69 3.97
N ASN A 27 -23.64 4.58 3.61
CA ASN A 27 -24.32 3.67 4.57
C ASN A 27 -23.39 2.67 5.28
N GLY A 28 -22.07 2.79 5.12
CA GLY A 28 -21.08 1.89 5.73
C GLY A 28 -20.85 0.58 4.99
N MET A 29 -21.51 0.36 3.85
CA MET A 29 -21.34 -0.87 3.08
C MET A 29 -20.17 -0.80 2.12
N ALA A 30 -19.41 -1.89 2.04
CA ALA A 30 -18.26 -2.06 1.15
C ALA A 30 -18.16 -3.48 0.60
N CYS A 31 -17.43 -3.67 -0.49
CA CYS A 31 -17.05 -5.01 -0.93
C CYS A 31 -15.97 -5.56 0.00
N CYS A 32 -16.15 -6.81 0.44
CA CYS A 32 -15.24 -7.46 1.36
C CYS A 32 -13.93 -7.85 0.65
N PRO A 33 -12.76 -7.47 1.17
CA PRO A 33 -11.49 -7.85 0.57
C PRO A 33 -11.06 -9.29 0.85
N PHE A 34 -11.75 -9.97 1.77
CA PHE A 34 -11.35 -11.29 2.27
C PHE A 34 -11.95 -12.46 1.51
N HIS A 35 -12.90 -12.20 0.59
CA HIS A 35 -13.46 -13.19 -0.34
C HIS A 35 -13.75 -12.55 -1.69
N LYS A 36 -14.13 -13.37 -2.68
CA LYS A 36 -14.50 -12.85 -4.01
C LYS A 36 -15.90 -12.22 -3.94
N ASP A 37 -15.94 -10.92 -3.69
CA ASP A 37 -17.15 -10.15 -3.52
C ASP A 37 -17.47 -9.33 -4.77
N ARG A 38 -18.69 -9.45 -5.30
CA ARG A 38 -19.19 -8.68 -6.44
C ARG A 38 -20.17 -7.57 -6.01
N HIS A 39 -20.74 -7.73 -4.83
CA HIS A 39 -21.72 -6.80 -4.28
C HIS A 39 -21.32 -6.45 -2.83
N PRO A 40 -21.55 -5.21 -2.38
CA PRO A 40 -21.19 -4.81 -1.03
C PRO A 40 -21.84 -5.69 0.01
N SER A 41 -21.05 -6.55 0.67
CA SER A 41 -21.51 -7.51 1.69
C SER A 41 -20.88 -7.27 3.07
N MET A 42 -19.94 -6.34 3.16
CA MET A 42 -19.26 -5.98 4.41
C MET A 42 -19.77 -4.64 4.90
N LYS A 43 -20.16 -4.56 6.16
CA LYS A 43 -20.41 -3.30 6.85
C LYS A 43 -19.16 -2.90 7.63
N ALA A 44 -18.72 -1.65 7.49
CA ALA A 44 -17.58 -1.08 8.16
C ALA A 44 -17.98 0.26 8.80
N ASP A 45 -17.99 0.28 10.14
CA ASP A 45 -18.19 1.46 10.97
C ASP A 45 -17.07 1.51 12.03
N LYS A 46 -17.36 1.49 13.34
CA LYS A 46 -16.35 1.32 14.39
C LYS A 46 -15.67 -0.05 14.29
N ILE A 47 -16.45 -1.07 14.01
CA ILE A 47 -16.04 -2.45 13.71
C ILE A 47 -16.47 -2.79 12.28
N TYR A 48 -15.90 -3.84 11.71
CA TYR A 48 -16.37 -4.37 10.45
C TYR A 48 -16.99 -5.77 10.63
N HIS A 49 -17.95 -6.07 9.79
CA HIS A 49 -18.53 -7.40 9.70
C HIS A 49 -18.98 -7.69 8.27
N CYS A 50 -18.56 -8.82 7.73
CA CYS A 50 -18.99 -9.29 6.43
C CYS A 50 -20.11 -10.32 6.58
N PHE A 51 -21.29 -10.03 6.03
CA PHE A 51 -22.45 -10.91 6.09
C PHE A 51 -22.32 -12.15 5.19
N ALA A 52 -21.43 -12.11 4.17
CA ALA A 52 -21.26 -13.23 3.25
C ALA A 52 -20.24 -14.27 3.75
N CYS A 53 -19.13 -13.85 4.35
CA CYS A 53 -18.08 -14.76 4.82
C CYS A 53 -17.94 -14.82 6.34
N GLY A 54 -18.76 -14.07 7.10
CA GLY A 54 -18.78 -14.08 8.57
C GLY A 54 -17.54 -13.47 9.23
N VAL A 55 -16.63 -12.88 8.47
CA VAL A 55 -15.42 -12.25 9.01
C VAL A 55 -15.79 -10.90 9.62
N GLY A 56 -15.28 -10.63 10.83
CA GLY A 56 -15.50 -9.38 11.53
C GLY A 56 -14.42 -9.10 12.55
N GLY A 57 -14.41 -7.86 13.06
CA GLY A 57 -13.46 -7.40 14.07
C GLY A 57 -13.32 -5.88 14.11
N ASP A 58 -12.30 -5.40 14.78
CA ASP A 58 -11.95 -3.99 14.85
C ASP A 58 -10.94 -3.56 13.75
N ALA A 59 -10.45 -2.33 13.82
CA ALA A 59 -9.47 -1.81 12.87
C ALA A 59 -8.17 -2.62 12.87
N ILE A 60 -7.75 -3.14 14.03
CA ILE A 60 -6.53 -3.94 14.16
C ILE A 60 -6.73 -5.31 13.52
N ASP A 61 -7.89 -5.97 13.78
CA ASP A 61 -8.25 -7.24 13.14
C ASP A 61 -8.33 -7.10 11.62
N PHE A 62 -8.90 -6.00 11.15
CA PHE A 62 -9.01 -5.68 9.74
C PHE A 62 -7.64 -5.58 9.08
N THR A 63 -6.75 -4.78 9.67
CA THR A 63 -5.39 -4.56 9.18
C THR A 63 -4.55 -5.84 9.26
N ALA A 64 -4.65 -6.58 10.37
CA ALA A 64 -3.98 -7.85 10.55
C ALA A 64 -4.35 -8.85 9.44
N ARG A 65 -5.64 -8.97 9.13
CA ARG A 65 -6.12 -9.86 8.05
C ARG A 65 -5.76 -9.37 6.66
N LEU A 66 -5.81 -8.05 6.44
CA LEU A 66 -5.56 -7.45 5.14
C LEU A 66 -4.10 -7.65 4.72
N PHE A 67 -3.17 -7.50 5.65
CA PHE A 67 -1.73 -7.59 5.41
C PHE A 67 -1.09 -8.90 5.89
N GLY A 68 -1.85 -9.79 6.54
CA GLY A 68 -1.32 -11.03 7.07
C GLY A 68 -0.36 -10.83 8.25
N LEU A 69 -0.61 -9.80 9.04
CA LEU A 69 0.23 -9.42 10.18
C LEU A 69 -0.28 -10.03 11.48
N SER A 70 0.57 -10.08 12.48
CA SER A 70 0.13 -10.30 13.86
C SER A 70 -0.67 -9.08 14.36
N GLN A 71 -1.45 -9.26 15.43
CA GLN A 71 -2.22 -8.16 16.04
C GLN A 71 -1.32 -6.99 16.45
N TYR A 72 -0.15 -7.29 17.01
CA TYR A 72 0.82 -6.27 17.44
C TYR A 72 1.39 -5.50 16.25
N GLU A 73 1.80 -6.20 15.20
CA GLU A 73 2.32 -5.58 13.97
C GLU A 73 1.26 -4.73 13.27
N ALA A 74 0.00 -5.20 13.25
CA ALA A 74 -1.11 -4.45 12.70
C ALA A 74 -1.41 -3.17 13.50
N ALA A 75 -1.37 -3.25 14.83
CA ALA A 75 -1.53 -2.07 15.69
C ALA A 75 -0.39 -1.07 15.46
N LYS A 76 0.86 -1.54 15.37
CA LYS A 76 2.02 -0.70 15.07
C LYS A 76 1.89 -0.05 13.69
N LYS A 77 1.49 -0.81 12.68
CA LYS A 77 1.25 -0.29 11.34
C LYS A 77 0.18 0.81 11.32
N LEU A 78 -0.91 0.64 12.05
CA LEU A 78 -1.95 1.68 12.18
C LEU A 78 -1.41 2.94 12.85
N VAL A 79 -0.55 2.82 13.87
CA VAL A 79 0.10 3.98 14.50
C VAL A 79 0.96 4.73 13.49
N GLU A 80 1.72 4.03 12.67
CA GLU A 80 2.57 4.61 11.64
C GLU A 80 1.75 5.24 10.50
N ASP A 81 0.77 4.50 9.96
CA ASP A 81 -0.01 4.92 8.79
C ASP A 81 -0.95 6.11 9.09
N PHE A 82 -1.44 6.21 10.33
CA PHE A 82 -2.31 7.30 10.78
C PHE A 82 -1.57 8.40 11.55
N GLY A 83 -0.26 8.28 11.73
CA GLY A 83 0.57 9.27 12.42
C GLY A 83 0.13 9.49 13.87
N LEU A 84 -0.28 8.43 14.58
CA LEU A 84 -0.76 8.54 15.96
C LEU A 84 0.41 8.77 16.93
N ASP A 85 0.29 9.75 17.82
CA ASP A 85 1.29 10.01 18.86
C ASP A 85 1.13 9.01 20.02
N ILE A 86 1.34 7.73 19.71
CA ILE A 86 1.27 6.61 20.66
C ILE A 86 2.67 6.03 20.82
N LYS A 87 3.20 6.04 22.03
CA LYS A 87 4.49 5.40 22.34
C LYS A 87 4.36 3.89 22.21
N VAL A 88 4.87 3.38 21.12
CA VAL A 88 4.99 1.92 20.90
C VAL A 88 6.12 1.41 21.78
N GLY A 89 5.78 0.92 22.96
CA GLY A 89 6.76 0.32 23.88
C GLY A 89 7.44 -0.90 23.25
N ASN A 90 8.74 -1.00 23.46
CA ASN A 90 9.53 -2.15 23.05
C ASN A 90 8.98 -3.40 23.76
N ARG A 91 8.74 -4.45 23.00
CA ARG A 91 8.32 -5.80 23.37
C ARG A 91 8.33 -6.13 24.87
N SER A 92 7.17 -6.26 25.48
CA SER A 92 6.99 -6.99 26.72
C SER A 92 6.20 -8.28 26.47
N LYS A 93 6.84 -9.41 26.68
CA LYS A 93 6.39 -10.73 27.18
C LYS A 93 5.02 -11.33 26.80
N TYR A 94 4.35 -10.93 25.73
CA TYR A 94 3.19 -11.66 25.22
C TYR A 94 3.52 -12.47 23.96
N GLU A 95 4.68 -13.11 23.95
CA GLU A 95 4.94 -14.20 23.01
C GLU A 95 4.57 -15.53 23.67
N ARG A 96 3.70 -16.24 22.97
CA ARG A 96 3.44 -17.69 23.05
C ARG A 96 2.30 -18.17 23.93
N THR A 97 1.14 -18.24 23.35
CA THR A 97 0.49 -19.54 23.30
C THR A 97 0.39 -19.95 21.82
N PRO A 98 1.02 -21.06 21.41
CA PRO A 98 0.77 -21.62 20.09
C PRO A 98 -0.59 -22.30 20.14
N ARG A 99 -1.67 -21.55 19.89
CA ARG A 99 -2.90 -22.18 19.44
C ARG A 99 -2.60 -22.68 18.02
N ASN A 100 -2.51 -24.01 17.91
CA ASN A 100 -2.48 -24.77 16.67
C ASN A 100 -3.63 -24.30 15.75
N ARG A 101 -3.39 -23.20 15.04
CA ARG A 101 -4.11 -22.90 13.82
C ARG A 101 -3.16 -23.27 12.71
N ALA A 102 -3.51 -24.36 12.02
CA ALA A 102 -2.91 -24.66 10.73
C ALA A 102 -2.77 -23.36 9.93
N PRO A 103 -1.64 -23.11 9.26
CA PRO A 103 -1.49 -21.91 8.45
C PRO A 103 -2.59 -21.97 7.40
N LEU A 104 -3.64 -21.17 7.61
CA LEU A 104 -4.55 -20.82 6.53
C LEU A 104 -3.63 -20.27 5.45
N LYS A 105 -3.50 -20.99 4.31
CA LYS A 105 -2.83 -20.49 3.12
C LYS A 105 -3.41 -19.11 2.87
N GLN A 106 -2.66 -18.09 3.28
CA GLN A 106 -3.04 -16.68 3.14
C GLN A 106 -3.21 -16.42 1.66
N LYS A 107 -4.46 -16.41 1.19
CA LYS A 107 -4.78 -15.70 -0.03
C LYS A 107 -4.54 -14.23 0.31
N GLN A 108 -3.38 -13.72 -0.04
CA GLN A 108 -3.09 -12.29 0.00
C GLN A 108 -4.29 -11.58 -0.60
N SER A 109 -4.84 -10.61 0.12
CA SER A 109 -5.96 -9.83 -0.38
C SER A 109 -5.58 -9.26 -1.75
N LYS A 110 -6.50 -9.32 -2.73
CA LYS A 110 -6.26 -8.78 -4.07
C LYS A 110 -5.79 -7.33 -4.03
N VAL A 111 -6.22 -6.57 -3.05
CA VAL A 111 -5.85 -5.17 -2.83
C VAL A 111 -4.36 -5.05 -2.49
N VAL A 112 -3.84 -5.90 -1.60
CA VAL A 112 -2.40 -5.94 -1.25
C VAL A 112 -1.57 -6.32 -2.47
N MET A 113 -1.97 -7.36 -3.21
CA MET A 113 -1.27 -7.77 -4.43
C MET A 113 -1.26 -6.69 -5.52
N ILE A 114 -2.38 -5.95 -5.68
CA ILE A 114 -2.46 -4.85 -6.65
C ILE A 114 -1.55 -3.70 -6.21
N ARG A 115 -1.55 -3.35 -4.93
CA ARG A 115 -0.67 -2.30 -4.38
C ARG A 115 0.80 -2.65 -4.56
N GLU A 116 1.21 -3.87 -4.18
CA GLU A 116 2.59 -4.33 -4.37
C GLU A 116 3.02 -4.30 -5.83
N LYS A 117 2.16 -4.76 -6.75
CA LYS A 117 2.43 -4.71 -8.19
C LYS A 117 2.53 -3.28 -8.70
N LEU A 118 1.66 -2.37 -8.22
CA LEU A 118 1.71 -0.96 -8.59
C LEU A 118 3.01 -0.31 -8.10
N GLU A 119 3.42 -0.57 -6.87
CA GLU A 119 4.68 -0.06 -6.32
C GLU A 119 5.90 -0.61 -7.06
N GLN A 120 5.88 -1.89 -7.44
CA GLN A 120 6.94 -2.49 -8.27
C GLN A 120 6.97 -1.85 -9.66
N TRP A 121 5.82 -1.66 -10.27
CA TRP A 121 5.72 -1.00 -11.58
C TRP A 121 6.21 0.44 -11.53
N LEU A 122 5.82 1.22 -10.51
CA LEU A 122 6.30 2.60 -10.32
C LEU A 122 7.83 2.65 -10.17
N ARG A 123 8.41 1.78 -9.37
CA ARG A 123 9.88 1.70 -9.23
C ARG A 123 10.54 1.39 -10.56
N HIS A 124 10.00 0.43 -11.31
CA HIS A 124 10.54 0.07 -12.63
C HIS A 124 10.41 1.23 -13.63
N ALA A 125 9.24 1.86 -13.70
CA ALA A 125 9.01 3.01 -14.58
C ALA A 125 9.96 4.17 -14.25
N THR A 126 10.17 4.47 -12.96
CA THR A 126 11.11 5.49 -12.51
C THR A 126 12.55 5.15 -12.93
N ASP A 127 12.98 3.91 -12.78
CA ASP A 127 14.32 3.47 -13.16
C ASP A 127 14.55 3.60 -14.69
N VAL A 128 13.55 3.21 -15.49
CA VAL A 128 13.59 3.36 -16.95
C VAL A 128 13.69 4.83 -17.34
N LEU A 129 12.89 5.72 -16.73
CA LEU A 129 12.93 7.15 -17.01
C LEU A 129 14.28 7.78 -16.63
N ILE A 130 14.84 7.40 -15.47
CA ILE A 130 16.17 7.89 -15.04
C ILE A 130 17.25 7.45 -16.03
N ARG A 131 17.21 6.19 -16.50
CA ARG A 131 18.17 5.72 -17.52
C ARG A 131 18.00 6.46 -18.82
N TYR A 132 16.76 6.68 -19.25
CA TYR A 132 16.49 7.44 -20.48
C TYR A 132 16.99 8.88 -20.40
N LEU A 133 16.76 9.58 -19.29
CA LEU A 133 17.30 10.91 -19.04
C LEU A 133 18.85 10.94 -19.10
N LYS A 134 19.51 9.93 -18.51
CA LYS A 134 20.98 9.81 -18.60
C LYS A 134 21.46 9.63 -20.04
N TRP A 135 20.73 8.86 -20.87
CA TRP A 135 21.05 8.71 -22.29
C TRP A 135 20.86 10.01 -23.07
N ILE A 136 19.78 10.75 -22.81
CA ILE A 136 19.57 12.07 -23.41
C ILE A 136 20.72 13.03 -23.05
N GLN A 137 21.10 13.08 -21.77
CA GLN A 137 22.23 13.92 -21.33
C GLN A 137 23.55 13.53 -22.00
N PHE A 138 23.83 12.20 -22.04
CA PHE A 138 25.01 11.68 -22.72
C PHE A 138 25.04 12.07 -24.20
N TRP A 139 23.93 11.92 -24.92
CA TRP A 139 23.87 12.29 -26.34
C TRP A 139 24.05 13.79 -26.57
N LYS A 140 23.52 14.63 -25.71
CA LYS A 140 23.70 16.09 -25.74
C LYS A 140 25.14 16.51 -25.48
N GLU A 141 25.84 15.79 -24.66
CA GLU A 141 27.23 16.07 -24.33
C GLU A 141 28.18 15.51 -25.39
N PHE A 142 27.99 14.25 -25.76
CA PHE A 142 28.91 13.52 -26.66
C PHE A 142 28.74 13.89 -28.14
N TYR A 143 27.53 14.16 -28.59
CA TYR A 143 27.23 14.54 -29.98
C TYR A 143 26.96 16.04 -30.14
N ARG A 144 27.46 16.85 -29.24
CA ARG A 144 27.36 18.30 -29.33
C ARG A 144 28.14 18.78 -30.56
N PRO A 145 27.48 19.44 -31.54
CA PRO A 145 28.16 19.89 -32.75
C PRO A 145 29.13 21.03 -32.45
N GLU A 146 30.26 21.04 -33.14
CA GLU A 146 31.09 22.22 -33.22
C GLU A 146 30.42 23.30 -34.11
N PRO A 147 30.83 24.58 -34.01
CA PRO A 147 30.10 25.69 -34.65
C PRO A 147 29.85 25.55 -36.15
N ASP A 148 30.69 24.79 -36.86
CA ASP A 148 30.62 24.59 -38.33
C ASP A 148 30.21 23.15 -38.74
N GLU A 149 29.79 22.30 -37.80
CA GLU A 149 29.40 20.92 -38.08
C GLU A 149 27.90 20.74 -38.22
N GLU A 150 27.49 19.78 -39.04
CA GLU A 150 26.08 19.34 -39.10
C GLU A 150 25.68 18.62 -37.82
N TRP A 151 24.46 18.85 -37.40
CA TRP A 151 23.95 18.27 -36.17
C TRP A 151 23.73 16.76 -36.30
N HIS A 152 24.34 15.99 -35.43
CA HIS A 152 24.15 14.56 -35.38
C HIS A 152 22.68 14.21 -35.02
N GLU A 153 22.11 13.18 -35.63
CA GLU A 153 20.73 12.77 -35.43
C GLU A 153 20.40 12.53 -33.95
N LEU A 154 21.28 11.88 -33.20
CA LEU A 154 21.09 11.62 -31.77
C LEU A 154 21.05 12.88 -30.91
N PHE A 155 21.79 13.94 -31.33
CA PHE A 155 21.72 15.23 -30.64
C PHE A 155 20.37 15.92 -30.87
N THR A 156 19.86 15.91 -32.09
CA THR A 156 18.56 16.49 -32.43
C THR A 156 17.42 15.71 -31.75
N GLU A 157 17.51 14.39 -31.70
CA GLU A 157 16.56 13.52 -30.99
C GLU A 157 16.57 13.79 -29.49
N ALA A 158 17.73 13.93 -28.87
CA ALA A 158 17.87 14.25 -27.45
C ALA A 158 17.21 15.59 -27.11
N LEU A 159 17.40 16.65 -27.91
CA LEU A 159 16.74 17.94 -27.72
C LEU A 159 15.21 17.88 -27.87
N ALA A 160 14.75 17.10 -28.84
CA ALA A 160 13.32 16.94 -29.09
C ALA A 160 12.60 16.19 -27.95
N ASN A 161 13.26 15.22 -27.35
CA ASN A 161 12.68 14.36 -26.30
C ASN A 161 12.81 14.95 -24.89
N GLU A 162 13.81 15.79 -24.63
CA GLU A 162 13.95 16.52 -23.36
C GLU A 162 12.72 17.39 -23.04
N ARG A 163 12.06 17.92 -24.06
CA ARG A 163 10.86 18.78 -23.91
C ARG A 163 9.58 18.00 -23.64
N LYS A 164 9.62 16.67 -23.75
CA LYS A 164 8.44 15.79 -23.61
C LYS A 164 8.38 15.06 -22.25
N ILE A 165 9.45 15.17 -21.46
CA ILE A 165 9.58 14.58 -20.13
C ILE A 165 9.32 15.62 -19.06
#